data_af1c96781fbc12154603ce541a4e9acb
#
_entry.id   af1c96781fbc12154603ce541a4e9acb
#
_cell.length_a   1.000
_cell.length_b   1.000
_cell.length_c   1.000
_cell.angle_alpha   90.00
_cell.angle_beta   90.00
_cell.angle_gamma   90.00
#
_symmetry.space_group_name_H-M   'P 1'
#
loop_
_entity.id
_entity.type
_entity.pdbx_description
1 polymer ?
#
loop_
_entity_poly.entity_id
_entity_poly.type
_entity_poly.pdbx_seq_one_letter_code
_entity_poly.pdbx_strand_id
1 'polypeptide(L)'
;MTIISFGKAQLSDSLRISVLLKTVYIQTYAIDGVTFEFANFITKRFSPEHIENIIKENPSQLIIAYQNENPIGAAQIIYNSHCPIRKTPVPELSKLYVLERFYGKGIGFELMKEAEQEVRKKGFKEFNLEVYIKNNRAIDFYKRQGYVSIGNVDFPMEHNTYENLVMNKTFN
;
A
#
# COMPACT_ATOMS: atom_id res chain seq x y z
N MET A 1 -21.99 14.09 12.61
CA MET A 1 -21.78 13.93 11.16
C MET A 1 -20.44 13.20 10.97
N THR A 2 -20.37 12.15 10.19
CA THR A 2 -19.10 11.43 9.95
C THR A 2 -18.33 12.17 8.85
N ILE A 3 -17.11 12.62 9.16
CA ILE A 3 -16.25 13.33 8.23
C ILE A 3 -15.18 12.36 7.76
N ILE A 4 -15.07 12.15 6.45
CA ILE A 4 -13.98 11.42 5.81
C ILE A 4 -13.04 12.45 5.16
N SER A 5 -11.76 12.35 5.43
CA SER A 5 -10.72 13.20 4.83
C SER A 5 -9.51 12.38 4.40
N PHE A 6 -8.72 12.95 3.50
CA PHE A 6 -7.50 12.33 2.97
C PHE A 6 -6.36 13.34 3.08
N GLY A 7 -5.19 12.89 3.45
CA GLY A 7 -4.03 13.78 3.59
C GLY A 7 -2.73 13.03 3.83
N LYS A 8 -1.64 13.77 3.81
CA LYS A 8 -0.31 13.23 4.12
C LYS A 8 -0.22 12.84 5.59
N ALA A 9 0.44 11.73 5.87
CA ALA A 9 0.67 11.27 7.23
C ALA A 9 1.41 12.31 8.07
N GLN A 10 1.01 12.43 9.34
CA GLN A 10 1.66 13.27 10.33
C GLN A 10 2.52 12.42 11.26
N LEU A 11 3.63 12.97 11.77
CA LEU A 11 4.50 12.25 12.72
C LEU A 11 3.74 11.79 13.98
N SER A 12 2.80 12.58 14.45
CA SER A 12 1.93 12.25 15.59
C SER A 12 1.06 11.02 15.35
N ASP A 13 0.88 10.60 14.09
CA ASP A 13 0.06 9.45 13.72
C ASP A 13 0.86 8.15 13.62
N SER A 14 2.17 8.19 13.74
CA SER A 14 3.06 7.05 13.47
C SER A 14 2.64 5.77 14.20
N LEU A 15 2.27 5.86 15.49
CA LEU A 15 1.78 4.72 16.25
C LEU A 15 0.44 4.20 15.70
N ARG A 16 -0.52 5.10 15.42
CA ARG A 16 -1.85 4.72 14.90
C ARG A 16 -1.76 4.11 13.53
N ILE A 17 -0.89 4.65 12.66
CA ILE A 17 -0.61 4.12 11.31
C ILE A 17 0.07 2.74 11.42
N SER A 18 1.04 2.58 12.32
CA SER A 18 1.67 1.28 12.60
C SER A 18 0.62 0.21 12.93
N VAL A 19 -0.29 0.51 13.84
CA VAL A 19 -1.38 -0.42 14.23
C VAL A 19 -2.31 -0.71 13.05
N LEU A 20 -2.70 0.33 12.30
CA LEU A 20 -3.52 0.18 11.09
C LEU A 20 -2.89 -0.79 10.08
N LEU A 21 -1.62 -0.57 9.73
CA LEU A 21 -0.93 -1.37 8.73
C LEU A 21 -0.76 -2.83 9.19
N LYS A 22 -0.39 -3.05 10.46
CA LYS A 22 -0.31 -4.40 11.05
C LYS A 22 -1.66 -5.11 11.00
N THR A 23 -2.73 -4.42 11.38
CA THR A 23 -4.08 -4.99 11.41
C THR A 23 -4.51 -5.45 10.02
N VAL A 24 -4.38 -4.58 9.01
CA VAL A 24 -4.79 -4.93 7.63
C VAL A 24 -3.90 -6.03 7.06
N TYR A 25 -2.60 -6.01 7.35
CA TYR A 25 -1.68 -7.05 6.89
C TYR A 25 -2.02 -8.42 7.48
N ILE A 26 -2.32 -8.48 8.78
CA ILE A 26 -2.78 -9.71 9.46
C ILE A 26 -4.07 -10.22 8.83
N GLN A 27 -5.08 -9.36 8.67
CA GLN A 27 -6.36 -9.74 8.07
C GLN A 27 -6.23 -10.26 6.64
N THR A 28 -5.25 -9.77 5.88
CA THR A 28 -5.07 -10.13 4.47
C THR A 28 -4.23 -11.38 4.27
N TYR A 29 -3.17 -11.56 5.06
CA TYR A 29 -2.11 -12.54 4.77
C TYR A 29 -1.92 -13.64 5.82
N ALA A 30 -2.45 -13.49 7.04
CA ALA A 30 -2.32 -14.51 8.08
C ALA A 30 -3.37 -15.64 7.92
N ILE A 31 -3.38 -16.29 6.75
CA ILE A 31 -4.37 -17.32 6.39
C ILE A 31 -4.28 -18.51 7.35
N ASP A 32 -3.07 -18.92 7.70
CA ASP A 32 -2.78 -20.03 8.64
C ASP A 32 -2.52 -19.55 10.08
N GLY A 33 -2.95 -18.31 10.37
CA GLY A 33 -2.69 -17.66 11.66
C GLY A 33 -1.38 -16.87 11.68
N VAL A 34 -1.01 -16.36 12.84
CA VAL A 34 0.18 -15.53 13.04
C VAL A 34 1.38 -16.42 13.36
N THR A 35 2.18 -16.77 12.35
CA THR A 35 3.42 -17.52 12.52
C THR A 35 4.53 -16.64 13.10
N PHE A 36 5.63 -17.26 13.61
CA PHE A 36 6.79 -16.49 14.07
C PHE A 36 7.41 -15.63 12.96
N GLU A 37 7.59 -16.19 11.77
CA GLU A 37 8.09 -15.45 10.59
C GLU A 37 7.23 -14.22 10.30
N PHE A 38 5.92 -14.40 10.28
CA PHE A 38 4.96 -13.34 10.03
C PHE A 38 4.99 -12.26 11.12
N ALA A 39 5.02 -12.68 12.40
CA ALA A 39 5.11 -11.75 13.52
C ALA A 39 6.41 -10.93 13.50
N ASN A 40 7.54 -11.54 13.20
CA ASN A 40 8.83 -10.87 13.05
C ASN A 40 8.79 -9.85 11.89
N PHE A 41 8.24 -10.26 10.75
CA PHE A 41 8.12 -9.40 9.58
C PHE A 41 7.30 -8.14 9.90
N ILE A 42 6.06 -8.28 10.40
CA ILE A 42 5.17 -7.14 10.65
C ILE A 42 5.67 -6.23 11.77
N THR A 43 6.34 -6.79 12.78
CA THR A 43 6.89 -6.01 13.91
C THR A 43 7.98 -5.07 13.44
N LYS A 44 8.88 -5.54 12.60
CA LYS A 44 9.97 -4.74 12.01
C LYS A 44 9.44 -3.79 10.94
N ARG A 45 8.67 -4.32 9.98
CA ARG A 45 8.25 -3.59 8.77
C ARG A 45 7.28 -2.46 9.06
N PHE A 46 6.46 -2.60 10.11
CA PHE A 46 5.44 -1.63 10.49
C PHE A 46 5.67 -1.05 11.89
N SER A 47 6.91 -0.96 12.35
CA SER A 47 7.20 -0.29 13.62
C SER A 47 6.87 1.21 13.54
N PRO A 48 6.45 1.85 14.64
CA PRO A 48 6.22 3.30 14.66
C PRO A 48 7.45 4.10 14.19
N GLU A 49 8.64 3.68 14.61
CA GLU A 49 9.92 4.29 14.20
C GLU A 49 10.13 4.20 12.67
N HIS A 50 9.83 3.04 12.07
CA HIS A 50 9.93 2.89 10.61
C HIS A 50 8.95 3.83 9.88
N ILE A 51 7.72 3.96 10.39
CA ILE A 51 6.72 4.89 9.85
C ILE A 51 7.19 6.35 10.00
N GLU A 52 7.75 6.72 11.14
CA GLU A 52 8.33 8.06 11.34
C GLU A 52 9.43 8.38 10.33
N ASN A 53 10.33 7.42 10.08
CA ASN A 53 11.41 7.58 9.10
C ASN A 53 10.86 7.82 7.68
N ILE A 54 9.84 7.08 7.26
CA ILE A 54 9.17 7.31 5.98
C ILE A 54 8.60 8.73 5.90
N ILE A 55 7.91 9.18 6.94
CA ILE A 55 7.29 10.51 6.98
C ILE A 55 8.36 11.61 6.96
N LYS A 56 9.45 11.45 7.72
CA LYS A 56 10.57 12.42 7.78
C LYS A 56 11.31 12.51 6.46
N GLU A 57 11.52 11.38 5.79
CA GLU A 57 12.22 11.33 4.50
C GLU A 57 11.40 12.04 3.40
N ASN A 58 10.14 11.69 3.27
CA ASN A 58 9.26 12.29 2.27
C ASN A 58 7.78 12.11 2.64
N PRO A 59 7.11 13.13 3.19
CA PRO A 59 5.71 13.04 3.61
C PRO A 59 4.74 12.64 2.47
N SER A 60 5.11 12.87 1.20
CA SER A 60 4.27 12.48 0.06
C SER A 60 4.30 10.98 -0.24
N GLN A 61 5.14 10.20 0.45
CA GLN A 61 5.15 8.75 0.33
C GLN A 61 3.99 8.06 1.05
N LEU A 62 3.33 8.74 2.00
CA LEU A 62 2.32 8.10 2.84
C LEU A 62 1.07 8.97 2.94
N ILE A 63 -0.01 8.50 2.30
CA ILE A 63 -1.32 9.16 2.27
C ILE A 63 -2.28 8.37 3.14
N ILE A 64 -2.98 9.05 4.02
CA ILE A 64 -3.88 8.45 5.01
C ILE A 64 -5.32 8.89 4.74
N ALA A 65 -6.23 7.94 4.82
CA ALA A 65 -7.66 8.20 4.94
C ALA A 65 -8.04 8.26 6.42
N TYR A 66 -8.75 9.29 6.81
CA TYR A 66 -9.22 9.51 8.18
C TYR A 66 -10.74 9.51 8.25
N GLN A 67 -11.28 8.96 9.33
CA GLN A 67 -12.66 9.19 9.75
C GLN A 67 -12.65 9.89 11.10
N ASN A 68 -13.19 11.11 11.18
CA ASN A 68 -13.17 11.92 12.40
C ASN A 68 -11.75 11.93 13.04
N GLU A 69 -10.74 12.25 12.23
CA GLU A 69 -9.30 12.30 12.59
C GLU A 69 -8.67 10.94 12.97
N ASN A 70 -9.37 9.83 12.84
CA ASN A 70 -8.82 8.49 13.10
C ASN A 70 -8.42 7.83 11.78
N PRO A 71 -7.18 7.29 11.65
CA PRO A 71 -6.74 6.59 10.47
C PRO A 71 -7.58 5.33 10.19
N ILE A 72 -8.11 5.21 8.98
CA ILE A 72 -8.93 4.07 8.54
C ILE A 72 -8.36 3.37 7.29
N GLY A 73 -7.38 3.98 6.63
CA GLY A 73 -6.71 3.42 5.47
C GLY A 73 -5.44 4.19 5.15
N ALA A 74 -4.57 3.58 4.35
CA ALA A 74 -3.29 4.15 3.95
C ALA A 74 -2.90 3.72 2.53
N ALA A 75 -2.27 4.64 1.78
CA ALA A 75 -1.53 4.34 0.56
C ALA A 75 -0.06 4.71 0.76
N GLN A 76 0.87 3.82 0.41
CA GLN A 76 2.30 4.10 0.44
C GLN A 76 2.89 4.05 -0.96
N ILE A 77 3.62 5.12 -1.32
CA ILE A 77 4.32 5.26 -2.59
C ILE A 77 5.82 5.14 -2.35
N ILE A 78 6.52 4.34 -3.15
CA ILE A 78 7.98 4.31 -3.21
C ILE A 78 8.40 4.94 -4.54
N TYR A 79 8.98 6.15 -4.48
CA TYR A 79 9.35 6.89 -5.71
C TYR A 79 10.60 6.33 -6.37
N ASN A 80 11.57 5.86 -5.59
CA ASN A 80 12.85 5.31 -6.08
C ASN A 80 12.76 3.79 -6.28
N SER A 81 11.66 3.31 -6.86
CA SER A 81 11.47 1.90 -7.19
C SER A 81 11.82 1.59 -8.64
N HIS A 82 11.95 0.33 -8.94
CA HIS A 82 12.15 -0.19 -10.29
C HIS A 82 11.11 -1.26 -10.59
N CYS A 83 10.56 -1.22 -11.78
CA CYS A 83 9.69 -2.30 -12.26
C CYS A 83 10.47 -3.63 -12.27
N PRO A 84 10.05 -4.65 -11.51
CA PRO A 84 10.81 -5.91 -11.43
C PRO A 84 10.81 -6.68 -12.74
N ILE A 85 9.86 -6.41 -13.65
CA ILE A 85 9.75 -7.07 -14.97
C ILE A 85 10.58 -6.32 -16.01
N ARG A 86 10.36 -5.00 -16.16
CA ARG A 86 10.99 -4.18 -17.21
C ARG A 86 12.38 -3.66 -16.81
N LYS A 87 12.75 -3.75 -15.53
CA LYS A 87 14.00 -3.20 -14.96
C LYS A 87 14.17 -1.69 -15.17
N THR A 88 13.08 -0.96 -15.30
CA THR A 88 13.06 0.49 -15.49
C THR A 88 12.65 1.21 -14.20
N PRO A 89 13.15 2.43 -13.95
CA PRO A 89 12.69 3.25 -12.83
C PRO A 89 11.22 3.60 -12.98
N VAL A 90 10.39 3.13 -12.06
CA VAL A 90 8.95 3.42 -12.01
C VAL A 90 8.53 3.47 -10.54
N PRO A 91 7.81 4.51 -10.09
CA PRO A 91 7.28 4.54 -8.75
C PRO A 91 6.31 3.38 -8.51
N GLU A 92 6.26 2.93 -7.27
CA GLU A 92 5.48 1.78 -6.85
C GLU A 92 4.44 2.17 -5.79
N LEU A 93 3.21 1.74 -5.98
CA LEU A 93 2.22 1.67 -4.92
C LEU A 93 2.54 0.43 -4.06
N SER A 94 3.34 0.64 -3.03
CA SER A 94 3.81 -0.44 -2.16
C SER A 94 2.71 -0.98 -1.23
N LYS A 95 1.76 -0.13 -0.85
CA LYS A 95 0.62 -0.51 -0.01
C LYS A 95 -0.62 0.29 -0.38
N LEU A 96 -1.76 -0.38 -0.37
CA LEU A 96 -3.08 0.21 -0.39
C LEU A 96 -3.96 -0.57 0.59
N TYR A 97 -4.05 -0.06 1.80
CA TYR A 97 -4.67 -0.76 2.92
C TYR A 97 -5.85 0.03 3.47
N VAL A 98 -6.94 -0.67 3.70
CA VAL A 98 -8.15 -0.11 4.31
C VAL A 98 -8.63 -1.10 5.36
N LEU A 99 -9.04 -0.65 6.54
CA LEU A 99 -9.65 -1.51 7.54
C LEU A 99 -10.92 -2.16 6.97
N GLU A 100 -11.11 -3.44 7.22
CA GLU A 100 -12.20 -4.25 6.64
C GLU A 100 -13.58 -3.62 6.84
N ARG A 101 -13.84 -3.05 8.01
CA ARG A 101 -15.09 -2.35 8.33
C ARG A 101 -15.44 -1.20 7.37
N PHE A 102 -14.45 -0.70 6.64
CA PHE A 102 -14.59 0.41 5.68
C PHE A 102 -14.57 -0.04 4.22
N TYR A 103 -14.58 -1.34 3.94
CA TYR A 103 -14.69 -1.86 2.58
C TYR A 103 -16.02 -1.46 1.93
N GLY A 104 -16.00 -1.33 0.61
CA GLY A 104 -17.19 -0.95 -0.16
C GLY A 104 -17.63 0.52 -0.05
N LYS A 105 -16.90 1.34 0.72
CA LYS A 105 -17.23 2.77 0.93
C LYS A 105 -16.40 3.73 0.06
N GLY A 106 -15.71 3.22 -0.95
CA GLY A 106 -14.90 4.04 -1.86
C GLY A 106 -13.54 4.50 -1.31
N ILE A 107 -13.18 4.17 -0.06
CA ILE A 107 -11.94 4.64 0.58
C ILE A 107 -10.70 4.23 -0.20
N GLY A 108 -10.62 2.96 -0.63
CA GLY A 108 -9.49 2.47 -1.42
C GLY A 108 -9.36 3.18 -2.78
N PHE A 109 -10.49 3.50 -3.41
CA PHE A 109 -10.52 4.26 -4.67
C PHE A 109 -9.95 5.67 -4.48
N GLU A 110 -10.40 6.41 -3.48
CA GLU A 110 -9.91 7.77 -3.22
C GLU A 110 -8.43 7.77 -2.81
N LEU A 111 -7.97 6.83 -1.98
CA LEU A 111 -6.55 6.67 -1.66
C LEU A 111 -5.70 6.41 -2.89
N MET A 112 -6.16 5.53 -3.79
CA MET A 112 -5.49 5.26 -5.07
C MET A 112 -5.39 6.52 -5.92
N LYS A 113 -6.49 7.25 -6.05
CA LYS A 113 -6.58 8.49 -6.82
C LYS A 113 -5.62 9.56 -6.29
N GLU A 114 -5.56 9.75 -4.96
CA GLU A 114 -4.60 10.66 -4.32
C GLU A 114 -3.15 10.23 -4.60
N ALA A 115 -2.84 8.92 -4.51
CA ALA A 115 -1.52 8.39 -4.81
C ALA A 115 -1.15 8.62 -6.29
N GLU A 116 -2.04 8.34 -7.22
CA GLU A 116 -1.83 8.62 -8.66
C GLU A 116 -1.60 10.11 -8.93
N GLN A 117 -2.33 11.00 -8.25
CA GLN A 117 -2.14 12.44 -8.39
C GLN A 117 -0.75 12.88 -7.91
N GLU A 118 -0.27 12.38 -6.75
CA GLU A 118 1.07 12.69 -6.25
C GLU A 118 2.17 12.19 -7.19
N VAL A 119 2.02 11.01 -7.76
CA VAL A 119 2.94 10.45 -8.75
C VAL A 119 2.98 11.30 -10.03
N ARG A 120 1.81 11.70 -10.54
CA ARG A 120 1.68 12.59 -11.72
C ARG A 120 2.27 13.97 -11.47
N LYS A 121 2.04 14.58 -10.30
CA LYS A 121 2.61 15.89 -9.92
C LYS A 121 4.14 15.89 -9.95
N LYS A 122 4.77 14.74 -9.70
CA LYS A 122 6.22 14.56 -9.80
C LYS A 122 6.71 14.25 -11.23
N GLY A 123 5.82 14.24 -12.22
CA GLY A 123 6.14 14.07 -13.63
C GLY A 123 6.25 12.62 -14.10
N PHE A 124 5.95 11.65 -13.27
CA PHE A 124 5.94 10.25 -13.66
C PHE A 124 4.76 9.94 -14.61
N LYS A 125 5.01 9.05 -15.56
CA LYS A 125 4.02 8.62 -16.56
C LYS A 125 3.46 7.23 -16.31
N GLU A 126 4.04 6.51 -15.37
CA GLU A 126 3.66 5.14 -15.03
C GLU A 126 3.64 4.95 -13.53
N PHE A 127 2.86 3.98 -13.07
CA PHE A 127 2.77 3.57 -11.68
C PHE A 127 2.62 2.06 -11.61
N ASN A 128 3.51 1.41 -10.86
CA ASN A 128 3.50 -0.03 -10.65
C ASN A 128 2.92 -0.39 -9.30
N LEU A 129 2.48 -1.63 -9.18
CA LEU A 129 2.20 -2.28 -7.92
C LEU A 129 2.49 -3.79 -8.02
N GLU A 130 2.68 -4.39 -6.87
CA GLU A 130 2.74 -5.84 -6.71
C GLU A 130 1.57 -6.29 -5.84
N VAL A 131 0.91 -7.36 -6.24
CA VAL A 131 -0.22 -7.92 -5.52
C VAL A 131 -0.12 -9.43 -5.44
N TYR A 132 -0.35 -10.01 -4.26
CA TYR A 132 -0.34 -11.46 -4.07
C TYR A 132 -1.33 -12.13 -5.02
N ILE A 133 -0.84 -13.13 -5.77
CA ILE A 133 -1.60 -13.75 -6.87
C ILE A 133 -2.94 -14.36 -6.44
N LYS A 134 -3.08 -14.73 -5.16
CA LYS A 134 -4.33 -15.26 -4.59
C LYS A 134 -5.27 -14.17 -4.04
N ASN A 135 -4.85 -12.90 -4.03
CA ASN A 135 -5.70 -11.78 -3.58
C ASN A 135 -6.60 -11.29 -4.73
N ASN A 136 -7.55 -12.12 -5.15
CA ASN A 136 -8.45 -11.86 -6.28
C ASN A 136 -9.20 -10.54 -6.11
N ARG A 137 -9.64 -10.20 -4.88
CA ARG A 137 -10.35 -8.96 -4.60
C ARG A 137 -9.51 -7.73 -4.94
N ALA A 138 -8.25 -7.71 -4.55
CA ALA A 138 -7.35 -6.61 -4.86
C ALA A 138 -7.02 -6.57 -6.36
N ILE A 139 -6.75 -7.71 -6.98
CA ILE A 139 -6.47 -7.81 -8.41
C ILE A 139 -7.64 -7.24 -9.23
N ASP A 140 -8.87 -7.62 -8.91
CA ASP A 140 -10.07 -7.13 -9.59
C ASP A 140 -10.29 -5.63 -9.36
N PHE A 141 -9.99 -5.15 -8.15
CA PHE A 141 -10.01 -3.72 -7.86
C PHE A 141 -9.02 -2.96 -8.75
N TYR A 142 -7.75 -3.39 -8.82
CA TYR A 142 -6.73 -2.74 -9.63
C TYR A 142 -7.05 -2.77 -11.13
N LYS A 143 -7.57 -3.90 -11.65
CA LYS A 143 -8.04 -3.98 -13.04
C LYS A 143 -9.11 -2.94 -13.35
N ARG A 144 -10.11 -2.76 -12.46
CA ARG A 144 -11.14 -1.72 -12.61
C ARG A 144 -10.57 -0.31 -12.59
N GLN A 145 -9.41 -0.09 -11.96
CA GLN A 145 -8.70 1.20 -11.96
C GLN A 145 -7.77 1.39 -13.17
N GLY A 146 -7.77 0.45 -14.12
CA GLY A 146 -6.98 0.53 -15.35
C GLY A 146 -5.56 -0.02 -15.24
N TYR A 147 -5.23 -0.75 -14.19
CA TYR A 147 -3.98 -1.48 -14.10
C TYR A 147 -4.03 -2.76 -14.91
N VAL A 148 -2.95 -3.05 -15.63
CA VAL A 148 -2.78 -4.28 -16.42
C VAL A 148 -1.64 -5.11 -15.87
N SER A 149 -1.81 -6.43 -15.90
CA SER A 149 -0.74 -7.36 -15.52
C SER A 149 0.39 -7.34 -16.55
N ILE A 150 1.64 -7.29 -16.08
CA ILE A 150 2.83 -7.28 -16.94
C ILE A 150 3.80 -8.42 -16.61
N GLY A 151 3.52 -9.25 -15.62
CA GLY A 151 4.32 -10.41 -15.24
C GLY A 151 4.16 -10.77 -13.78
N ASN A 152 4.90 -11.76 -13.34
CA ASN A 152 4.92 -12.25 -11.97
C ASN A 152 6.32 -12.07 -11.37
N VAL A 153 6.39 -11.96 -10.06
CA VAL A 153 7.63 -11.87 -9.28
C VAL A 153 7.47 -12.61 -7.96
N ASP A 154 8.56 -13.22 -7.52
CA ASP A 154 8.60 -13.85 -6.21
C ASP A 154 8.86 -12.82 -5.11
N PHE A 155 8.07 -12.88 -4.05
CA PHE A 155 8.27 -12.14 -2.82
C PHE A 155 8.84 -13.09 -1.76
N PRO A 156 10.17 -13.06 -1.53
CA PRO A 156 10.80 -13.92 -0.55
C PRO A 156 10.56 -13.40 0.88
N MET A 157 10.19 -14.31 1.78
CA MET A 157 10.26 -14.14 3.22
C MET A 157 11.36 -15.04 3.80
N GLU A 158 11.54 -15.06 5.11
CA GLU A 158 12.63 -15.79 5.76
C GLU A 158 12.63 -17.29 5.44
N HIS A 159 11.44 -17.91 5.40
CA HIS A 159 11.28 -19.36 5.16
C HIS A 159 10.34 -19.70 4.00
N ASN A 160 9.62 -18.72 3.48
CA ASN A 160 8.61 -18.91 2.43
C ASN A 160 8.81 -17.92 1.28
N THR A 161 8.27 -18.27 0.12
CA THR A 161 8.22 -17.39 -1.04
C THR A 161 6.79 -17.30 -1.52
N TYR A 162 6.33 -16.09 -1.82
CA TYR A 162 4.99 -15.81 -2.28
C TYR A 162 5.03 -15.22 -3.68
N GLU A 163 4.21 -15.75 -4.58
CA GLU A 163 4.12 -15.23 -5.93
C GLU A 163 3.22 -14.00 -5.97
N ASN A 164 3.74 -12.91 -6.52
CA ASN A 164 3.03 -11.66 -6.74
C ASN A 164 2.85 -11.41 -8.23
N LEU A 165 1.69 -10.86 -8.57
CA LEU A 165 1.40 -10.30 -9.88
C LEU A 165 1.90 -8.86 -9.91
N VAL A 166 2.71 -8.51 -10.92
CA VAL A 166 3.12 -7.13 -11.17
C VAL A 166 2.13 -6.48 -12.10
N MET A 167 1.56 -5.37 -11.66
CA MET A 167 0.60 -4.60 -12.45
C MET A 167 1.10 -3.18 -12.68
N ASN A 168 0.80 -2.64 -13.85
CA ASN A 168 1.23 -1.31 -14.27
C ASN A 168 0.05 -0.52 -14.82
N LYS A 169 0.09 0.79 -14.58
CA LYS A 169 -0.81 1.76 -15.21
C LYS A 169 0.01 2.87 -15.83
N THR A 170 -0.22 3.16 -17.11
CA THR A 170 0.33 4.31 -17.82
C THR A 170 -0.68 5.46 -17.75
N PHE A 171 -0.20 6.64 -17.42
CA PHE A 171 -1.00 7.84 -17.37
C PHE A 171 -0.99 8.56 -18.74
N ASN A 172 -2.15 8.93 -19.20
CA ASN A 172 -2.33 9.79 -20.38
C ASN A 172 -2.11 11.28 -20.05
#